data_a1837e77e7134b205423de659a3826af
#
_entry.id   a1837e77e7134b205423de659a3826af
#
_cell.length_a   1.000
_cell.length_b   1.000
_cell.length_c   1.000
_cell.angle_alpha   90.00
_cell.angle_beta   90.00
_cell.angle_gamma   90.00
#
_symmetry.space_group_name_H-M   'P 1'
#
loop_
_entity.id
_entity.type
_entity.pdbx_description
1 polymer ?
#
loop_
_entity_poly.entity_id
_entity_poly.type
_entity_poly.pdbx_seq_one_letter_code
_entity_poly.pdbx_strand_id
1 'polypeptide(L)'
;IMDRFVATNMEGTVGYGQDQYSLSAKEKIKEACGCENGEVEFLVGGTQANQTVIKALLRNYQGVIACESGHVAVHEAGAIEAGGHKVLTLPGHEGKITAAQIAELAWQAGSFQCCILHGNFLW
;
A
#
# COMPACT_ATOMS: atom_id res chain seq x y z
N ILE A 1 -22.05 16.84 6.26
CA ILE A 1 -20.89 16.86 5.32
C ILE A 1 -21.02 18.08 4.41
N MET A 2 -22.14 18.26 3.68
CA MET A 2 -22.31 19.38 2.73
C MET A 2 -22.15 20.75 3.40
N ASP A 3 -22.67 20.94 4.60
CA ASP A 3 -22.54 22.23 5.33
C ASP A 3 -21.06 22.57 5.61
N ARG A 4 -20.25 21.57 5.91
CA ARG A 4 -18.80 21.76 6.08
C ARG A 4 -18.12 22.15 4.78
N PHE A 5 -18.45 21.50 3.66
CA PHE A 5 -17.92 21.88 2.35
C PHE A 5 -18.25 23.33 2.00
N VAL A 6 -19.49 23.75 2.21
CA VAL A 6 -19.90 25.14 1.98
C VAL A 6 -19.11 26.11 2.86
N ALA A 7 -18.95 25.77 4.14
CA ALA A 7 -18.26 26.63 5.10
C ALA A 7 -16.77 26.79 4.81
N THR A 8 -16.10 25.74 4.27
CA THR A 8 -14.64 25.73 4.07
C THR A 8 -14.20 25.91 2.62
N ASN A 9 -15.13 25.97 1.67
CA ASN A 9 -14.83 25.98 0.24
C ASN A 9 -13.96 27.16 -0.23
N MET A 10 -14.02 28.28 0.47
CA MET A 10 -13.25 29.49 0.14
C MET A 10 -12.01 29.67 1.02
N GLU A 11 -11.71 28.71 1.89
CA GLU A 11 -10.52 28.78 2.72
C GLU A 11 -9.28 28.40 1.90
N GLY A 12 -8.25 29.26 1.94
CA GLY A 12 -6.92 28.90 1.45
C GLY A 12 -6.19 28.08 2.49
N THR A 13 -5.72 26.89 2.11
CA THR A 13 -4.95 26.00 2.99
C THR A 13 -3.50 25.88 2.51
N VAL A 14 -2.58 25.63 3.45
CA VAL A 14 -1.19 25.28 3.10
C VAL A 14 -1.15 23.86 2.51
N GLY A 15 -0.20 23.64 1.62
CA GLY A 15 -0.03 22.34 0.96
C GLY A 15 0.69 21.31 1.81
N TYR A 16 0.94 20.15 1.21
CA TYR A 16 1.76 19.07 1.75
C TYR A 16 1.25 18.44 3.06
N GLY A 17 -0.07 18.47 3.28
CA GLY A 17 -0.68 17.87 4.48
C GLY A 17 -0.36 18.62 5.78
N GLN A 18 0.06 19.89 5.69
CA GLN A 18 0.38 20.74 6.84
C GLN A 18 -0.78 21.64 7.25
N ASP A 19 -1.90 21.54 6.55
CA ASP A 19 -3.12 22.26 6.90
C ASP A 19 -3.80 21.66 8.16
N GLN A 20 -4.61 22.48 8.83
CA GLN A 20 -5.27 22.08 10.07
C GLN A 20 -6.20 20.86 9.93
N TYR A 21 -6.78 20.66 8.74
CA TYR A 21 -7.69 19.53 8.49
C TYR A 21 -6.92 18.23 8.34
N SER A 22 -5.83 18.26 7.59
CA SER A 22 -4.92 17.11 7.43
C SER A 22 -4.29 16.71 8.76
N LEU A 23 -3.79 17.67 9.54
CA LEU A 23 -3.21 17.41 10.85
C LEU A 23 -4.23 16.80 11.82
N SER A 24 -5.44 17.38 11.90
CA SER A 24 -6.51 16.84 12.72
C SER A 24 -6.95 15.43 12.28
N ALA A 25 -6.98 15.16 10.98
CA ALA A 25 -7.31 13.85 10.44
C ALA A 25 -6.23 12.81 10.79
N LYS A 26 -4.95 13.16 10.68
CA LYS A 26 -3.82 12.27 11.07
C LYS A 26 -3.95 11.83 12.53
N GLU A 27 -4.22 12.75 13.46
CA GLU A 27 -4.37 12.40 14.87
C GLU A 27 -5.58 11.48 15.13
N LYS A 28 -6.72 11.73 14.49
CA LYS A 28 -7.90 10.86 14.59
C LYS A 28 -7.65 9.45 14.04
N ILE A 29 -6.89 9.34 12.96
CA ILE A 29 -6.51 8.04 12.40
C ILE A 29 -5.59 7.29 13.36
N LYS A 30 -4.59 7.94 13.94
CA LYS A 30 -3.72 7.34 14.94
C LYS A 30 -4.49 6.80 16.14
N GLU A 31 -5.40 7.61 16.68
CA GLU A 31 -6.29 7.22 17.77
C GLU A 31 -7.15 5.99 17.39
N ALA A 32 -7.82 6.04 16.24
CA ALA A 32 -8.67 4.95 15.77
C ALA A 32 -7.91 3.64 15.52
N CYS A 33 -6.64 3.72 15.12
CA CYS A 33 -5.78 2.57 14.90
C CYS A 33 -5.02 2.10 16.15
N GLY A 34 -5.12 2.80 17.28
CA GLY A 34 -4.34 2.52 18.48
C GLY A 34 -2.81 2.66 18.24
N CYS A 35 -2.40 3.61 17.43
CA CYS A 35 -1.05 3.72 16.87
C CYS A 35 -0.50 5.15 17.11
N GLU A 36 -0.42 5.56 18.36
CA GLU A 36 -0.05 6.91 18.75
C GLU A 36 1.33 7.36 18.23
N ASN A 37 2.28 6.42 18.16
CA ASN A 37 3.64 6.66 17.67
C ASN A 37 3.78 6.46 16.14
N GLY A 38 2.69 6.14 15.44
CA GLY A 38 2.69 5.96 14.00
C GLY A 38 2.74 7.29 13.26
N GLU A 39 3.18 7.24 12.01
CA GLU A 39 3.04 8.34 11.08
C GLU A 39 1.92 8.06 10.09
N VAL A 40 1.17 9.09 9.73
CA VAL A 40 0.06 9.00 8.78
C VAL A 40 0.35 9.93 7.61
N GLU A 41 0.35 9.37 6.41
CA GLU A 41 0.53 10.15 5.20
C GLU A 41 -0.65 9.95 4.24
N PHE A 42 -1.13 11.05 3.66
CA PHE A 42 -2.20 11.03 2.66
C PHE A 42 -1.61 10.95 1.25
N LEU A 43 -2.05 9.95 0.50
CA LEU A 43 -1.64 9.71 -0.87
C LEU A 43 -2.85 9.81 -1.80
N VAL A 44 -2.62 9.98 -3.10
CA VAL A 44 -3.69 10.20 -4.09
C VAL A 44 -4.62 8.99 -4.24
N GLY A 45 -4.07 7.78 -4.01
CA GLY A 45 -4.84 6.55 -4.13
C GLY A 45 -4.04 5.32 -3.75
N GLY A 46 -4.70 4.16 -3.73
CA GLY A 46 -4.10 2.90 -3.30
C GLY A 46 -2.94 2.44 -4.16
N THR A 47 -2.99 2.64 -5.46
CA THR A 47 -1.86 2.33 -6.36
C THR A 47 -0.60 3.10 -5.95
N GLN A 48 -0.72 4.39 -5.65
CA GLN A 48 0.41 5.17 -5.15
C GLN A 48 0.87 4.67 -3.77
N ALA A 49 -0.05 4.30 -2.89
CA ALA A 49 0.29 3.76 -1.58
C ALA A 49 1.07 2.44 -1.73
N ASN A 50 0.59 1.52 -2.54
CA ASN A 50 1.26 0.25 -2.81
C ASN A 50 2.66 0.46 -3.41
N GLN A 51 2.79 1.30 -4.43
CA GLN A 51 4.08 1.66 -5.02
C GLN A 51 5.04 2.23 -3.98
N THR A 52 4.59 3.18 -3.19
CA THR A 52 5.43 3.86 -2.19
C THR A 52 5.92 2.87 -1.14
N VAL A 53 5.03 2.05 -0.60
CA VAL A 53 5.38 1.04 0.42
C VAL A 53 6.32 -0.01 -0.14
N ILE A 54 6.01 -0.57 -1.32
CA ILE A 54 6.85 -1.59 -1.96
C ILE A 54 8.25 -1.04 -2.23
N LYS A 55 8.34 0.17 -2.79
CA LYS A 55 9.61 0.81 -3.09
C LYS A 55 10.42 1.18 -1.84
N ALA A 56 9.75 1.52 -0.74
CA ALA A 56 10.41 1.82 0.53
C ALA A 56 10.94 0.57 1.24
N LEU A 57 10.23 -0.56 1.12
CA LEU A 57 10.56 -1.80 1.81
C LEU A 57 11.51 -2.71 1.02
N LEU A 58 11.51 -2.62 -0.31
CA LEU A 58 12.27 -3.51 -1.18
C LEU A 58 13.50 -2.84 -1.76
N ARG A 59 14.57 -3.63 -1.91
CA ARG A 59 15.73 -3.27 -2.73
C ARG A 59 15.43 -3.56 -4.20
N ASN A 60 16.12 -2.89 -5.12
CA ASN A 60 15.85 -2.95 -6.56
C ASN A 60 15.87 -4.37 -7.17
N TYR A 61 16.54 -5.34 -6.52
CA TYR A 61 16.59 -6.74 -6.97
C TYR A 61 15.54 -7.62 -6.30
N GLN A 62 14.71 -7.07 -5.43
CA GLN A 62 13.67 -7.81 -4.71
C GLN A 62 12.32 -7.66 -5.40
N GLY A 63 11.49 -8.68 -5.31
CA GLY A 63 10.13 -8.69 -5.84
C GLY A 63 9.08 -8.81 -4.74
N VAL A 64 7.85 -8.60 -5.11
CA VAL A 64 6.67 -8.75 -4.25
C VAL A 64 5.90 -10.01 -4.63
N ILE A 65 5.52 -10.81 -3.64
CA ILE A 65 4.68 -11.99 -3.86
C ILE A 65 3.21 -11.59 -3.67
N ALA A 66 2.38 -11.95 -4.62
CA ALA A 66 0.95 -11.68 -4.59
C ALA A 66 0.16 -12.89 -5.08
N CYS A 67 -1.11 -12.99 -4.66
CA CYS A 67 -2.06 -13.88 -5.33
C CYS A 67 -2.27 -13.41 -6.77
N GLU A 68 -2.44 -14.33 -7.71
CA GLU A 68 -2.72 -14.01 -9.12
C GLU A 68 -3.97 -13.14 -9.32
N SER A 69 -4.95 -13.25 -8.41
CA SER A 69 -6.15 -12.40 -8.35
C SER A 69 -5.99 -11.17 -7.46
N GLY A 70 -4.80 -10.96 -6.88
CA GLY A 70 -4.53 -9.85 -5.97
C GLY A 70 -4.47 -8.51 -6.70
N HIS A 71 -4.89 -7.43 -6.03
CA HIS A 71 -4.95 -6.08 -6.60
C HIS A 71 -3.63 -5.65 -7.25
N VAL A 72 -2.51 -5.92 -6.60
CA VAL A 72 -1.15 -5.60 -7.10
C VAL A 72 -0.84 -6.30 -8.42
N ALA A 73 -1.40 -7.52 -8.64
CA ALA A 73 -1.17 -8.29 -9.86
C ALA A 73 -2.08 -7.86 -11.02
N VAL A 74 -3.33 -7.46 -10.74
CA VAL A 74 -4.35 -7.31 -11.80
C VAL A 74 -4.89 -5.88 -11.97
N HIS A 75 -4.78 -5.01 -10.97
CA HIS A 75 -5.41 -3.69 -10.97
C HIS A 75 -4.43 -2.51 -10.88
N GLU A 76 -3.13 -2.76 -10.82
CA GLU A 76 -2.11 -1.71 -10.70
C GLU A 76 -1.53 -1.25 -12.05
N ALA A 77 -2.00 -1.81 -13.16
CA ALA A 77 -1.58 -1.46 -14.53
C ALA A 77 -0.04 -1.43 -14.74
N GLY A 78 0.69 -2.34 -14.10
CA GLY A 78 2.16 -2.39 -14.17
C GLY A 78 2.87 -1.33 -13.33
N ALA A 79 2.18 -0.69 -12.39
CA ALA A 79 2.77 0.37 -11.57
C ALA A 79 3.95 -0.12 -10.70
N ILE A 80 3.89 -1.36 -10.23
CA ILE A 80 4.92 -1.96 -9.40
C ILE A 80 6.16 -2.25 -10.24
N GLU A 81 5.99 -2.82 -11.43
CA GLU A 81 7.07 -3.10 -12.38
C GLU A 81 7.71 -1.81 -12.89
N ALA A 82 6.92 -0.77 -13.11
CA ALA A 82 7.42 0.56 -13.46
C ALA A 82 8.29 1.16 -12.34
N GLY A 83 8.03 0.78 -11.08
CA GLY A 83 8.87 1.09 -9.93
C GLY A 83 10.18 0.31 -9.85
N GLY A 84 10.39 -0.67 -10.74
CA GLY A 84 11.58 -1.51 -10.81
C GLY A 84 11.48 -2.83 -10.02
N HIS A 85 10.30 -3.19 -9.53
CA HIS A 85 10.07 -4.41 -8.76
C HIS A 85 9.21 -5.41 -9.53
N LYS A 86 9.57 -6.67 -9.48
CA LYS A 86 8.80 -7.75 -10.10
C LYS A 86 7.65 -8.17 -9.21
N VAL A 87 6.45 -8.33 -9.77
CA VAL A 87 5.35 -9.02 -9.12
C VAL A 87 5.45 -10.52 -9.41
N LEU A 88 5.58 -11.32 -8.35
CA LEU A 88 5.66 -12.77 -8.40
C LEU A 88 4.29 -13.34 -8.00
N THR A 89 3.53 -13.80 -8.96
CA THR A 89 2.18 -14.29 -8.72
C THR A 89 2.16 -15.77 -8.38
N LEU A 90 1.32 -16.13 -7.43
CA LEU A 90 1.01 -17.50 -7.05
C LEU A 90 -0.48 -17.78 -7.25
N PRO A 91 -0.84 -19.00 -7.68
CA PRO A 91 -2.24 -19.39 -7.78
C PRO A 91 -2.89 -19.37 -6.40
N GLY A 92 -4.08 -18.76 -6.32
CA GLY A 92 -4.82 -18.62 -5.09
C GLY A 92 -6.08 -19.46 -5.04
N HIS A 93 -6.46 -19.87 -3.85
CA HIS A 93 -7.79 -20.41 -3.57
C HIS A 93 -8.59 -19.34 -2.80
N GLU A 94 -9.71 -18.93 -3.35
CA GLU A 94 -10.52 -17.80 -2.80
C GLU A 94 -9.70 -16.52 -2.53
N GLY A 95 -8.78 -16.20 -3.43
CA GLY A 95 -7.92 -15.02 -3.30
C GLY A 95 -6.80 -15.14 -2.25
N LYS A 96 -6.56 -16.32 -1.71
CA LYS A 96 -5.55 -16.58 -0.68
C LYS A 96 -4.45 -17.49 -1.21
N ILE A 97 -3.22 -17.20 -0.80
CA ILE A 97 -2.02 -18.05 -1.00
C ILE A 97 -1.59 -18.66 0.33
N THR A 98 -0.92 -19.78 0.29
CA THR A 98 -0.47 -20.51 1.48
C THR A 98 0.99 -20.24 1.80
N ALA A 99 1.37 -20.41 3.06
CA ALA A 99 2.76 -20.31 3.47
C ALA A 99 3.67 -21.36 2.76
N ALA A 100 3.14 -22.55 2.44
CA ALA A 100 3.87 -23.58 1.70
C ALA A 100 4.22 -23.11 0.27
N GLN A 101 3.27 -22.51 -0.45
CA GLN A 101 3.51 -21.94 -1.78
C GLN A 101 4.58 -20.86 -1.75
N ILE A 102 4.55 -20.00 -0.72
CA ILE A 102 5.53 -18.93 -0.54
C ILE A 102 6.92 -19.54 -0.27
N ALA A 103 7.02 -20.53 0.60
CA ALA A 103 8.27 -21.19 0.92
C ALA A 103 8.88 -21.89 -0.30
N GLU A 104 8.06 -22.55 -1.12
CA GLU A 104 8.49 -23.19 -2.36
C GLU A 104 9.03 -22.16 -3.36
N LEU A 105 8.32 -21.06 -3.56
CA LEU A 105 8.78 -19.97 -4.43
C LEU A 105 10.09 -19.36 -3.94
N ALA A 106 10.20 -19.12 -2.63
CA ALA A 106 11.42 -18.56 -2.03
C ALA A 106 12.62 -19.51 -2.18
N TRP A 107 12.40 -20.82 -2.08
CA TRP A 107 13.42 -21.84 -2.32
C TRP A 107 13.87 -21.87 -3.78
N GLN A 108 12.94 -21.84 -4.74
CA GLN A 108 13.24 -21.82 -6.18
C GLN A 108 13.95 -20.55 -6.61
N ALA A 109 13.65 -19.44 -5.99
CA ALA A 109 14.26 -18.14 -6.27
C ALA A 109 15.68 -17.97 -5.72
N GLY A 110 16.21 -18.93 -4.96
CA GLY A 110 17.53 -18.87 -4.35
C GLY A 110 17.64 -17.75 -3.32
N SER A 111 18.53 -16.78 -3.57
CA SER A 111 18.74 -15.65 -2.66
C SER A 111 17.75 -14.46 -2.87
N PHE A 112 16.66 -14.63 -3.59
CA PHE A 112 15.64 -13.60 -3.70
C PHE A 112 14.94 -13.39 -2.34
N GLN A 113 15.27 -12.29 -1.70
CA GLN A 113 14.47 -11.83 -0.57
C GLN A 113 13.19 -11.21 -1.13
N CYS A 114 12.05 -11.82 -0.82
CA CYS A 114 10.74 -11.33 -1.24
C CYS A 114 10.04 -10.66 -0.05
N CYS A 115 9.32 -9.59 -0.31
CA CYS A 115 8.31 -9.09 0.60
C CYS A 115 6.96 -9.73 0.27
N ILE A 116 6.24 -10.17 1.29
CA ILE A 116 4.91 -10.75 1.13
C ILE A 116 3.90 -9.66 1.39
N LEU A 117 3.15 -9.26 0.37
CA LEU A 117 1.94 -8.49 0.56
C LEU A 117 0.79 -9.48 0.78
N HIS A 118 0.43 -9.68 2.03
CA HIS A 118 -0.78 -10.42 2.37
C HIS A 118 -1.99 -9.61 1.89
N GLY A 119 -2.84 -10.26 1.12
CA GLY A 119 -3.96 -9.67 0.42
C GLY A 119 -4.76 -8.67 1.23
N ASN A 120 -5.24 -7.67 0.54
CA ASN A 120 -6.04 -6.56 1.03
C ASN A 120 -5.32 -5.64 2.02
N PHE A 121 -4.49 -4.74 1.52
CA PHE A 121 -4.42 -3.45 2.16
C PHE A 121 -5.84 -2.89 2.08
N LEU A 122 -6.50 -2.84 3.21
CA LEU A 122 -7.86 -2.38 3.37
C LEU A 122 -7.98 -0.93 2.91
N TRP A 123 -8.89 -0.77 2.02
CA TRP A 123 -9.56 0.50 1.76
C TRP A 123 -10.44 0.87 2.95
#